data_4e4652cb525b1be01c68aecfa3ef35a6
#
_entry.id   4e4652cb525b1be01c68aecfa3ef35a6
#
_cell.length_a   1.000
_cell.length_b   1.000
_cell.length_c   1.000
_cell.angle_alpha   90.00
_cell.angle_beta   90.00
_cell.angle_gamma   90.00
#
_symmetry.space_group_name_H-M   'P 1'
#
loop_
_entity.id
_entity.type
_entity.pdbx_description
1 polymer ?
#
loop_
_entity_poly.entity_id
_entity_poly.type
_entity_poly.pdbx_seq_one_letter_code
_entity_poly.pdbx_strand_id
1 'polypeptide(L)'
;MQSTMAQAIRDYFSEPEIVADIVKELNQEIALCTIFRNLKREYDHGVTDAPLMTFRELNAEDRNEVFVYLGRLLESVLTCKLSLRRGFKVSKDRNSSGDVVINDIIWEIKGTTGNNSWTGSTHATKKEDDGMNFIGVKYGINEDTKVFDIINGVEGLIGEIFIGVFEKLNFVRKGSATQSNSRTSLLISLDDYDTVKEQVCWGNFRIPQRNGKYLQLEPA
;
A
#
# COMPACT_ATOMS: atom_id res chain seq x y z
N MET A 1 13.25 -24.79 14.27
CA MET A 1 13.65 -23.43 13.86
C MET A 1 12.60 -22.47 14.41
N GLN A 2 12.99 -21.47 15.17
CA GLN A 2 12.04 -20.40 15.52
C GLN A 2 11.77 -19.61 14.24
N SER A 3 10.49 -19.43 13.89
CA SER A 3 10.09 -18.55 12.80
C SER A 3 10.58 -17.14 13.07
N THR A 4 11.16 -16.47 12.06
CA THR A 4 11.51 -15.05 12.18
C THR A 4 10.23 -14.21 12.30
N MET A 5 10.34 -12.97 12.81
CA MET A 5 9.19 -12.08 12.90
C MET A 5 8.59 -11.83 11.51
N ALA A 6 9.43 -11.65 10.49
CA ALA A 6 8.96 -11.47 9.14
C ALA A 6 8.19 -12.70 8.62
N GLN A 7 8.66 -13.91 8.94
CA GLN A 7 7.92 -15.12 8.56
C GLN A 7 6.54 -15.16 9.24
N ALA A 8 6.46 -14.81 10.51
CA ALA A 8 5.19 -14.76 11.21
C ALA A 8 4.21 -13.72 10.62
N ILE A 9 4.72 -12.58 10.12
CA ILE A 9 3.93 -11.58 9.40
C ILE A 9 3.53 -12.09 8.02
N ARG A 10 4.44 -12.77 7.30
CA ARG A 10 4.14 -13.43 6.01
C ARG A 10 3.03 -14.46 6.15
N ASP A 11 3.16 -15.36 7.12
CA ASP A 11 2.15 -16.39 7.37
C ASP A 11 0.77 -15.76 7.63
N TYR A 12 0.72 -14.66 8.39
CA TYR A 12 -0.52 -13.93 8.68
C TYR A 12 -1.14 -13.32 7.41
N PHE A 13 -0.36 -12.66 6.58
CA PHE A 13 -0.88 -12.05 5.35
C PHE A 13 -1.05 -13.05 4.19
N SER A 14 -0.67 -14.30 4.37
CA SER A 14 -0.97 -15.38 3.43
C SER A 14 -2.35 -16.03 3.68
N GLU A 15 -3.01 -15.69 4.78
CA GLU A 15 -4.36 -16.17 5.10
C GLU A 15 -5.41 -15.47 4.22
N PRO A 16 -6.17 -16.19 3.34
CA PRO A 16 -7.12 -15.56 2.41
C PRO A 16 -8.18 -14.69 3.09
N GLU A 17 -8.62 -15.11 4.27
CA GLU A 17 -9.64 -14.42 5.07
C GLU A 17 -9.14 -13.07 5.57
N ILE A 18 -7.87 -13.00 5.97
CA ILE A 18 -7.25 -11.75 6.41
C ILE A 18 -7.15 -10.76 5.26
N VAL A 19 -6.71 -11.24 4.09
CA VAL A 19 -6.60 -10.40 2.89
C VAL A 19 -7.96 -9.90 2.43
N ALA A 20 -8.97 -10.78 2.39
CA ALA A 20 -10.33 -10.40 2.04
C ALA A 20 -10.90 -9.35 3.01
N ASP A 21 -10.63 -9.50 4.30
CA ASP A 21 -11.06 -8.57 5.33
C ASP A 21 -10.35 -7.20 5.21
N ILE A 22 -9.07 -7.19 4.87
CA ILE A 22 -8.32 -5.95 4.55
C ILE A 22 -8.95 -5.22 3.35
N VAL A 23 -9.20 -5.93 2.24
CA VAL A 23 -9.82 -5.32 1.04
C VAL A 23 -11.19 -4.75 1.36
N LYS A 24 -12.00 -5.51 2.11
CA LYS A 24 -13.33 -5.09 2.54
C LYS A 24 -13.25 -3.81 3.39
N GLU A 25 -12.40 -3.77 4.40
CA GLU A 25 -12.25 -2.62 5.29
C GLU A 25 -11.74 -1.39 4.53
N LEU A 26 -10.74 -1.56 3.65
CA LEU A 26 -10.25 -0.49 2.80
C LEU A 26 -11.37 0.09 1.91
N ASN A 27 -12.21 -0.74 1.31
CA ASN A 27 -13.33 -0.29 0.47
C ASN A 27 -14.41 0.43 1.29
N GLN A 28 -14.73 -0.07 2.48
CA GLN A 28 -15.69 0.57 3.37
C GLN A 28 -15.23 1.95 3.82
N GLU A 29 -13.98 2.06 4.24
CA GLU A 29 -13.41 3.29 4.76
C GLU A 29 -13.13 4.32 3.65
N ILE A 30 -12.70 3.89 2.45
CA ILE A 30 -12.45 4.81 1.34
C ILE A 30 -13.74 5.48 0.85
N ALA A 31 -14.87 4.80 0.95
CA ALA A 31 -16.19 5.38 0.64
C ALA A 31 -16.49 6.61 1.52
N LEU A 32 -15.87 6.71 2.69
CA LEU A 32 -16.04 7.82 3.63
C LEU A 32 -15.06 8.98 3.40
N CYS A 33 -14.19 8.90 2.40
CA CYS A 33 -13.22 9.95 2.16
C CYS A 33 -13.91 11.28 1.79
N THR A 34 -13.26 12.39 2.08
CA THR A 34 -13.85 13.74 1.97
C THR A 34 -14.31 14.04 0.54
N ILE A 35 -13.56 13.62 -0.47
CA ILE A 35 -13.92 13.84 -1.88
C ILE A 35 -15.26 13.21 -2.19
N PHE A 36 -15.47 11.94 -1.85
CA PHE A 36 -16.73 11.26 -2.11
C PHE A 36 -17.90 11.87 -1.32
N ARG A 37 -17.68 12.31 -0.08
CA ARG A 37 -18.71 13.00 0.70
C ARG A 37 -19.09 14.36 0.10
N ASN A 38 -18.13 15.10 -0.44
CA ASN A 38 -18.39 16.37 -1.13
C ASN A 38 -19.19 16.13 -2.41
N LEU A 39 -18.78 15.18 -3.25
CA LEU A 39 -19.51 14.82 -4.48
C LEU A 39 -20.94 14.38 -4.18
N LYS A 40 -21.15 13.61 -3.09
CA LYS A 40 -22.49 13.26 -2.67
C LYS A 40 -23.32 14.48 -2.27
N ARG A 41 -22.74 15.41 -1.50
CA ARG A 41 -23.42 16.65 -1.11
C ARG A 41 -23.79 17.50 -2.33
N GLU A 42 -22.88 17.65 -3.27
CA GLU A 42 -23.10 18.39 -4.51
C GLU A 42 -24.22 17.78 -5.36
N TYR A 43 -24.24 16.46 -5.43
CA TYR A 43 -25.34 15.74 -6.08
C TYR A 43 -26.68 15.96 -5.36
N ASP A 44 -26.71 15.80 -4.04
CA ASP A 44 -27.94 15.98 -3.25
C ASP A 44 -28.52 17.39 -3.41
N HIS A 45 -27.70 18.37 -3.78
CA HIS A 45 -28.08 19.76 -4.07
C HIS A 45 -28.22 20.09 -5.56
N GLY A 46 -28.13 19.12 -6.45
CA GLY A 46 -28.29 19.30 -7.89
C GLY A 46 -27.16 20.08 -8.57
N VAL A 47 -25.95 20.07 -7.98
CA VAL A 47 -24.77 20.77 -8.52
C VAL A 47 -23.96 19.88 -9.47
N THR A 48 -23.98 18.57 -9.29
CA THR A 48 -23.22 17.60 -10.09
C THR A 48 -24.04 16.36 -10.44
N ASP A 49 -23.67 15.70 -11.54
CA ASP A 49 -24.18 14.41 -11.99
C ASP A 49 -23.32 13.22 -11.50
N ALA A 50 -22.77 13.32 -10.29
CA ALA A 50 -21.86 12.33 -9.71
C ALA A 50 -22.28 10.86 -9.84
N PRO A 51 -23.59 10.49 -9.83
CA PRO A 51 -24.00 9.09 -10.04
C PRO A 51 -23.58 8.50 -11.39
N LEU A 52 -23.43 9.34 -12.39
CA LEU A 52 -23.05 8.92 -13.75
C LEU A 52 -21.53 8.90 -13.95
N MET A 53 -20.79 9.54 -13.04
CA MET A 53 -19.34 9.68 -13.11
C MET A 53 -18.63 8.42 -12.59
N THR A 54 -17.70 7.93 -13.37
CA THR A 54 -16.77 6.88 -12.95
C THR A 54 -15.58 7.48 -12.18
N PHE A 55 -14.86 6.65 -11.42
CA PHE A 55 -13.64 7.12 -10.74
C PHE A 55 -12.61 7.68 -11.72
N ARG A 56 -12.53 7.12 -12.93
CA ARG A 56 -11.64 7.61 -14.02
C ARG A 56 -11.93 9.03 -14.44
N GLU A 57 -13.20 9.44 -14.39
CA GLU A 57 -13.65 10.77 -14.84
C GLU A 57 -13.46 11.86 -13.80
N LEU A 58 -13.12 11.50 -12.55
CA LEU A 58 -12.69 12.49 -11.57
C LEU A 58 -11.48 13.27 -12.10
N ASN A 59 -11.41 14.56 -11.77
CA ASN A 59 -10.24 15.36 -12.09
C ASN A 59 -8.96 14.81 -11.42
N ALA A 60 -7.81 15.21 -11.92
CA ALA A 60 -6.52 14.68 -11.45
C ALA A 60 -6.22 15.03 -9.98
N GLU A 61 -6.70 16.18 -9.50
CA GLU A 61 -6.51 16.64 -8.12
C GLU A 61 -7.30 15.75 -7.16
N ASP A 62 -8.60 15.56 -7.41
CA ASP A 62 -9.47 14.72 -6.60
C ASP A 62 -8.96 13.26 -6.55
N ARG A 63 -8.57 12.70 -7.70
CA ARG A 63 -7.98 11.35 -7.74
C ARG A 63 -6.72 11.27 -6.90
N ASN A 64 -5.85 12.27 -6.96
CA ASN A 64 -4.62 12.29 -6.17
C ASN A 64 -4.92 12.38 -4.66
N GLU A 65 -5.92 13.16 -4.25
CA GLU A 65 -6.35 13.21 -2.86
C GLU A 65 -6.88 11.87 -2.37
N VAL A 66 -7.69 11.17 -3.18
CA VAL A 66 -8.15 9.81 -2.86
C VAL A 66 -6.97 8.86 -2.68
N PHE A 67 -5.95 8.93 -3.55
CA PHE A 67 -4.76 8.08 -3.40
C PHE A 67 -3.93 8.41 -2.17
N VAL A 68 -3.80 9.68 -1.81
CA VAL A 68 -3.13 10.11 -0.56
C VAL A 68 -3.89 9.59 0.66
N TYR A 69 -5.21 9.71 0.64
CA TYR A 69 -6.07 9.17 1.70
C TYR A 69 -5.93 7.65 1.83
N LEU A 70 -5.99 6.94 0.69
CA LEU A 70 -5.85 5.49 0.63
C LEU A 70 -4.50 5.02 1.19
N GLY A 71 -3.40 5.73 0.91
CA GLY A 71 -2.09 5.40 1.47
C GLY A 71 -2.07 5.44 3.00
N ARG A 72 -2.67 6.48 3.60
CA ARG A 72 -2.79 6.61 5.06
C ARG A 72 -3.74 5.59 5.67
N LEU A 73 -4.84 5.33 4.98
CA LEU A 73 -5.83 4.34 5.38
C LEU A 73 -5.21 2.94 5.41
N LEU A 74 -4.45 2.57 4.37
CA LEU A 74 -3.75 1.31 4.28
C LEU A 74 -2.80 1.10 5.48
N GLU A 75 -1.97 2.09 5.78
CA GLU A 75 -1.09 2.05 6.95
C GLU A 75 -1.87 1.79 8.24
N SER A 76 -2.99 2.49 8.42
CA SER A 76 -3.86 2.33 9.59
C SER A 76 -4.50 0.95 9.66
N VAL A 77 -5.10 0.48 8.57
CA VAL A 77 -5.77 -0.83 8.50
C VAL A 77 -4.79 -1.96 8.77
N LEU A 78 -3.62 -1.96 8.10
CA LEU A 78 -2.61 -2.99 8.33
C LEU A 78 -2.07 -2.98 9.77
N THR A 79 -1.82 -1.80 10.34
CA THR A 79 -1.39 -1.66 11.72
C THR A 79 -2.43 -2.24 12.69
N CYS A 80 -3.71 -1.93 12.47
CA CYS A 80 -4.80 -2.49 13.27
C CYS A 80 -4.89 -4.01 13.14
N LYS A 81 -4.85 -4.56 11.91
CA LYS A 81 -4.88 -6.02 11.70
C LYS A 81 -3.72 -6.73 12.39
N LEU A 82 -2.51 -6.21 12.25
CA LEU A 82 -1.34 -6.74 12.95
C LEU A 82 -1.50 -6.70 14.47
N SER A 83 -2.11 -5.65 15.03
CA SER A 83 -2.32 -5.52 16.47
C SER A 83 -3.30 -6.54 17.05
N LEU A 84 -4.20 -7.08 16.22
CA LEU A 84 -5.15 -8.13 16.61
C LEU A 84 -4.52 -9.52 16.63
N ARG A 85 -3.36 -9.71 15.98
CA ARG A 85 -2.69 -11.00 15.95
C ARG A 85 -2.06 -11.33 17.29
N ARG A 86 -2.44 -12.48 17.86
CA ARG A 86 -1.86 -12.97 19.11
C ARG A 86 -0.33 -13.14 19.00
N GLY A 87 0.40 -12.56 19.92
CA GLY A 87 1.86 -12.61 19.96
C GLY A 87 2.56 -11.43 19.30
N PHE A 88 1.81 -10.53 18.63
CA PHE A 88 2.36 -9.28 18.11
C PHE A 88 2.11 -8.14 19.10
N LYS A 89 3.19 -7.46 19.48
CA LYS A 89 3.14 -6.19 20.21
C LYS A 89 3.34 -5.08 19.18
N VAL A 90 2.24 -4.40 18.81
CA VAL A 90 2.26 -3.40 17.75
C VAL A 90 2.11 -2.02 18.34
N SER A 91 2.96 -1.10 17.90
CA SER A 91 2.88 0.33 18.25
C SER A 91 3.30 1.19 17.04
N LYS A 92 2.84 2.45 17.02
CA LYS A 92 3.35 3.41 16.03
C LYS A 92 4.77 3.82 16.38
N ASP A 93 5.64 3.94 15.35
CA ASP A 93 6.96 4.52 15.54
C ASP A 93 6.83 6.03 15.79
N ARG A 94 7.24 6.48 16.99
CA ARG A 94 7.23 7.90 17.38
C ARG A 94 8.48 8.64 16.92
N ASN A 95 9.50 7.93 16.47
CA ASN A 95 10.81 8.50 16.12
C ASN A 95 10.97 8.77 14.62
N SER A 96 9.91 8.61 13.83
CA SER A 96 9.90 8.83 12.38
C SER A 96 10.90 7.96 11.60
N SER A 97 11.33 6.83 12.16
CA SER A 97 12.23 5.90 11.50
C SER A 97 11.52 4.79 10.73
N GLY A 98 10.19 4.70 10.87
CA GLY A 98 9.29 3.78 10.18
C GLY A 98 7.84 4.13 10.49
N ASP A 99 6.90 3.33 10.02
CA ASP A 99 5.46 3.56 10.24
C ASP A 99 4.96 2.80 11.48
N VAL A 100 5.52 1.62 11.74
CA VAL A 100 5.07 0.73 12.82
C VAL A 100 6.24 -0.03 13.44
N VAL A 101 6.13 -0.29 14.75
CA VAL A 101 7.03 -1.18 15.49
C VAL A 101 6.26 -2.45 15.85
N ILE A 102 6.80 -3.60 15.47
CA ILE A 102 6.22 -4.91 15.76
C ILE A 102 7.26 -5.71 16.52
N ASN A 103 7.00 -6.04 17.79
CA ASN A 103 7.93 -6.74 18.70
C ASN A 103 9.34 -6.13 18.66
N ASP A 104 9.43 -4.82 18.86
CA ASP A 104 10.65 -4.02 18.88
C ASP A 104 11.40 -3.91 17.53
N ILE A 105 10.83 -4.42 16.43
CA ILE A 105 11.36 -4.29 15.07
C ILE A 105 10.57 -3.21 14.32
N ILE A 106 11.29 -2.28 13.69
CA ILE A 106 10.71 -1.19 12.91
C ILE A 106 10.39 -1.68 11.51
N TRP A 107 9.18 -1.34 11.03
CA TRP A 107 8.67 -1.65 9.70
C TRP A 107 8.15 -0.40 9.01
N GLU A 108 8.41 -0.30 7.72
CA GLU A 108 7.81 0.70 6.85
C GLU A 108 6.62 0.06 6.10
N ILE A 109 5.49 0.76 6.01
CA ILE A 109 4.32 0.31 5.26
C ILE A 109 4.11 1.25 4.08
N LYS A 110 4.06 0.74 2.87
CA LYS A 110 3.80 1.55 1.68
C LYS A 110 2.81 0.89 0.74
N GLY A 111 1.84 1.70 0.32
CA GLY A 111 0.91 1.34 -0.74
C GLY A 111 1.27 1.99 -2.06
N THR A 112 0.93 1.33 -3.16
CA THR A 112 1.00 1.90 -4.52
C THR A 112 -0.02 1.26 -5.43
N THR A 113 -0.36 1.93 -6.53
CA THR A 113 -1.34 1.44 -7.52
C THR A 113 -0.66 0.90 -8.77
N GLY A 114 -1.27 -0.08 -9.39
CA GLY A 114 -0.89 -0.58 -10.71
C GLY A 114 0.57 -1.00 -10.81
N ASN A 115 1.24 -0.62 -11.89
CA ASN A 115 2.64 -0.94 -12.18
C ASN A 115 3.63 0.09 -11.60
N ASN A 116 3.20 0.98 -10.72
CA ASN A 116 4.05 1.99 -10.13
C ASN A 116 5.00 1.38 -9.09
N SER A 117 6.18 1.98 -8.95
CA SER A 117 7.09 1.67 -7.85
C SER A 117 6.52 2.21 -6.53
N TRP A 118 6.85 1.57 -5.41
CA TRP A 118 6.68 2.22 -4.12
C TRP A 118 7.55 3.47 -4.03
N THR A 119 7.06 4.48 -3.34
CA THR A 119 7.82 5.71 -3.10
C THR A 119 8.06 5.89 -1.61
N GLY A 120 9.27 6.18 -1.23
CA GLY A 120 9.67 6.48 0.15
C GLY A 120 10.15 7.92 0.31
N SER A 121 10.12 8.44 1.53
CA SER A 121 10.79 9.68 1.86
C SER A 121 12.31 9.50 1.87
N THR A 122 13.06 10.54 1.54
CA THR A 122 14.54 10.52 1.62
C THR A 122 15.07 10.24 3.03
N HIS A 123 14.27 10.46 4.07
CA HIS A 123 14.64 10.14 5.44
C HIS A 123 14.57 8.65 5.75
N ALA A 124 13.58 7.93 5.21
CA ALA A 124 13.47 6.48 5.37
C ALA A 124 14.63 5.72 4.70
N THR A 125 15.22 6.31 3.66
CA THR A 125 16.31 5.69 2.88
C THR A 125 17.72 6.01 3.38
N LYS A 126 17.89 6.81 4.44
CA LYS A 126 19.21 7.17 4.99
C LYS A 126 19.87 6.10 5.84
N LYS A 127 19.17 5.03 6.23
CA LYS A 127 19.74 3.87 6.92
C LYS A 127 20.21 2.83 5.88
N GLU A 128 21.18 3.22 5.06
CA GLU A 128 21.59 2.47 3.87
C GLU A 128 22.36 1.17 4.17
N ASP A 129 22.96 1.06 5.34
CA ASP A 129 23.89 -0.05 5.62
C ASP A 129 23.20 -1.33 6.13
N ASP A 130 22.00 -1.25 6.71
CA ASP A 130 21.34 -2.40 7.33
C ASP A 130 20.09 -2.91 6.58
N GLY A 131 19.70 -2.27 5.49
CA GLY A 131 18.45 -2.54 4.79
C GLY A 131 17.21 -2.11 5.59
N MET A 132 16.04 -2.16 4.97
CA MET A 132 14.77 -1.77 5.56
C MET A 132 13.81 -2.96 5.63
N ASN A 133 13.15 -3.14 6.77
CA ASN A 133 12.00 -4.05 6.84
C ASN A 133 10.78 -3.33 6.28
N PHE A 134 10.11 -3.96 5.32
CA PHE A 134 9.14 -3.28 4.50
C PHE A 134 7.92 -4.14 4.23
N ILE A 135 6.73 -3.62 4.49
CA ILE A 135 5.47 -4.21 4.10
C ILE A 135 4.96 -3.44 2.89
N GLY A 136 5.14 -4.02 1.71
CA GLY A 136 4.74 -3.44 0.44
C GLY A 136 3.38 -3.95 0.00
N VAL A 137 2.44 -3.03 -0.24
CA VAL A 137 1.13 -3.38 -0.77
C VAL A 137 0.95 -2.74 -2.13
N LYS A 138 0.42 -3.50 -3.07
CA LYS A 138 -0.13 -2.94 -4.31
C LYS A 138 -1.60 -3.28 -4.42
N TYR A 139 -2.34 -2.35 -4.97
CA TYR A 139 -3.76 -2.52 -5.18
C TYR A 139 -4.14 -2.15 -6.61
N GLY A 140 -4.98 -2.99 -7.20
CA GLY A 140 -5.69 -2.68 -8.42
C GLY A 140 -6.84 -1.74 -8.12
N ILE A 141 -6.97 -0.67 -8.91
CA ILE A 141 -8.08 0.27 -8.82
C ILE A 141 -9.07 -0.07 -9.93
N ASN A 142 -10.31 -0.26 -9.55
CA ASN A 142 -11.41 -0.40 -10.48
C ASN A 142 -11.89 0.99 -10.93
N GLU A 143 -11.15 1.57 -11.89
CA GLU A 143 -11.38 2.95 -12.33
C GLU A 143 -12.73 3.16 -13.03
N ASP A 144 -13.35 2.09 -13.51
CA ASP A 144 -14.66 2.14 -14.19
C ASP A 144 -15.83 2.06 -13.19
N THR A 145 -15.56 1.84 -11.89
CA THR A 145 -16.58 1.89 -10.85
C THR A 145 -17.15 3.30 -10.73
N LYS A 146 -18.46 3.39 -10.71
CA LYS A 146 -19.15 4.67 -10.53
C LYS A 146 -18.93 5.21 -9.12
N VAL A 147 -18.75 6.52 -9.03
CA VAL A 147 -18.53 7.21 -7.74
C VAL A 147 -19.64 6.89 -6.74
N PHE A 148 -20.90 6.84 -7.19
CA PHE A 148 -22.03 6.53 -6.31
C PHE A 148 -22.10 5.07 -5.87
N ASP A 149 -21.62 4.13 -6.67
CA ASP A 149 -21.55 2.73 -6.29
C ASP A 149 -20.52 2.53 -5.16
N ILE A 150 -19.41 3.30 -5.21
CA ILE A 150 -18.42 3.34 -4.12
C ILE A 150 -19.04 3.94 -2.85
N ILE A 151 -19.67 5.10 -2.93
CA ILE A 151 -20.25 5.82 -1.78
C ILE A 151 -21.34 4.97 -1.10
N ASN A 152 -22.13 4.26 -1.88
CA ASN A 152 -23.25 3.44 -1.38
C ASN A 152 -22.81 2.02 -1.00
N GLY A 153 -21.52 1.68 -1.17
CA GLY A 153 -20.99 0.36 -0.84
C GLY A 153 -21.51 -0.77 -1.76
N VAL A 154 -21.96 -0.43 -2.96
CA VAL A 154 -22.44 -1.41 -3.97
C VAL A 154 -21.25 -2.09 -4.61
N GLU A 155 -20.23 -1.29 -5.00
CA GLU A 155 -18.96 -1.76 -5.54
C GLU A 155 -17.79 -1.11 -4.82
N GLY A 156 -16.68 -1.87 -4.70
CA GLY A 156 -15.44 -1.36 -4.15
C GLY A 156 -14.56 -0.69 -5.20
N LEU A 157 -13.84 0.34 -4.79
CA LEU A 157 -12.80 0.95 -5.61
C LEU A 157 -11.57 0.04 -5.74
N ILE A 158 -11.25 -0.72 -4.69
CA ILE A 158 -10.10 -1.62 -4.65
C ILE A 158 -10.59 -3.02 -5.02
N GLY A 159 -10.06 -3.56 -6.14
CA GLY A 159 -10.39 -4.92 -6.60
C GLY A 159 -9.42 -5.95 -6.03
N GLU A 160 -8.16 -5.87 -6.42
CA GLU A 160 -7.13 -6.82 -6.04
C GLU A 160 -6.05 -6.15 -5.19
N ILE A 161 -5.48 -6.90 -4.26
CA ILE A 161 -4.29 -6.47 -3.55
C ILE A 161 -3.18 -7.53 -3.67
N PHE A 162 -1.97 -7.05 -3.61
CA PHE A 162 -0.75 -7.79 -3.47
C PHE A 162 -0.08 -7.35 -2.17
N ILE A 163 0.49 -8.30 -1.42
CA ILE A 163 1.20 -8.03 -0.17
C ILE A 163 2.53 -8.77 -0.20
N GLY A 164 3.61 -8.04 0.03
CA GLY A 164 4.94 -8.58 0.27
C GLY A 164 5.50 -8.07 1.59
N VAL A 165 6.17 -8.94 2.33
CA VAL A 165 6.82 -8.63 3.61
C VAL A 165 8.31 -8.87 3.47
N PHE A 166 9.05 -7.80 3.27
CA PHE A 166 10.46 -7.82 2.90
C PHE A 166 11.34 -7.49 4.10
N GLU A 167 12.31 -8.35 4.36
CA GLU A 167 13.33 -8.13 5.40
C GLU A 167 14.59 -7.54 4.79
N LYS A 168 15.11 -6.48 5.40
CA LYS A 168 16.43 -5.90 5.10
C LYS A 168 16.67 -5.63 3.61
N LEU A 169 15.62 -5.16 2.92
CA LEU A 169 15.68 -4.91 1.48
C LEU A 169 16.49 -3.66 1.21
N ASN A 170 17.48 -3.80 0.31
CA ASN A 170 18.22 -2.68 -0.22
C ASN A 170 17.46 -2.11 -1.43
N PHE A 171 16.92 -0.92 -1.28
CA PHE A 171 16.26 -0.24 -2.40
C PHE A 171 17.25 0.57 -3.22
N VAL A 172 17.22 0.38 -4.53
CA VAL A 172 17.99 1.20 -5.46
C VAL A 172 17.24 2.51 -5.70
N ARG A 173 17.86 3.63 -5.33
CA ARG A 173 17.28 4.97 -5.56
C ARG A 173 17.22 5.31 -7.05
N LYS A 174 16.07 5.86 -7.47
CA LYS A 174 15.93 6.51 -8.77
C LYS A 174 15.62 7.99 -8.53
N GLY A 175 16.61 8.86 -8.69
CA GLY A 175 16.44 10.32 -8.57
C GLY A 175 17.68 11.03 -8.02
N SER A 176 17.82 12.33 -8.30
CA SER A 176 18.92 13.14 -7.78
C SER A 176 18.61 13.62 -6.36
N ALA A 177 19.63 13.60 -5.50
CA ALA A 177 19.57 13.92 -4.08
C ALA A 177 19.38 15.42 -3.75
N THR A 178 19.00 16.27 -4.71
CA THR A 178 19.10 17.72 -4.57
C THR A 178 17.83 18.46 -4.20
N GLN A 179 16.69 17.79 -4.01
CA GLN A 179 15.47 18.45 -3.57
C GLN A 179 15.02 17.95 -2.20
N SER A 180 14.81 18.85 -1.27
CA SER A 180 14.42 18.59 0.12
C SER A 180 13.09 17.85 0.31
N ASN A 181 12.31 17.65 -0.75
CA ASN A 181 11.03 16.92 -0.78
C ASN A 181 10.98 15.85 -1.88
N SER A 182 12.11 15.38 -2.39
CA SER A 182 12.11 14.38 -3.46
C SER A 182 11.61 13.03 -2.95
N ARG A 183 10.46 12.59 -3.46
CA ARG A 183 10.00 11.22 -3.31
C ARG A 183 10.95 10.33 -4.12
N THR A 184 11.54 9.36 -3.47
CA THR A 184 12.43 8.38 -4.11
C THR A 184 11.63 7.13 -4.48
N SER A 185 11.73 6.70 -5.72
CA SER A 185 11.16 5.41 -6.13
C SER A 185 11.98 4.28 -5.51
N LEU A 186 11.33 3.39 -4.80
CA LEU A 186 11.93 2.20 -4.22
C LEU A 186 11.92 1.10 -5.28
N LEU A 187 13.09 0.79 -5.83
CA LEU A 187 13.28 -0.27 -6.80
C LEU A 187 14.00 -1.43 -6.14
N ILE A 188 13.51 -2.63 -6.38
CA ILE A 188 14.16 -3.85 -5.92
C ILE A 188 15.27 -4.20 -6.91
N SER A 189 16.46 -4.56 -6.40
CA SER A 189 17.56 -5.04 -7.23
C SER A 189 17.24 -6.42 -7.81
N LEU A 190 17.75 -6.66 -9.04
CA LEU A 190 17.67 -7.99 -9.66
C LEU A 190 18.48 -9.04 -8.90
N ASP A 191 19.53 -8.61 -8.24
CA ASP A 191 20.41 -9.51 -7.48
C ASP A 191 19.70 -10.09 -6.25
N ASP A 192 18.62 -9.42 -5.79
CA ASP A 192 17.79 -9.84 -4.65
C ASP A 192 16.54 -10.65 -5.08
N TYR A 193 16.42 -10.99 -6.37
CA TYR A 193 15.19 -11.57 -6.94
C TYR A 193 14.71 -12.83 -6.23
N ASP A 194 15.58 -13.80 -6.07
CA ASP A 194 15.22 -15.09 -5.46
C ASP A 194 14.80 -14.90 -4.01
N THR A 195 15.51 -14.03 -3.28
CA THR A 195 15.16 -13.65 -1.90
C THR A 195 13.82 -12.94 -1.83
N VAL A 196 13.55 -12.03 -2.79
CA VAL A 196 12.30 -11.25 -2.83
C VAL A 196 11.11 -12.11 -3.18
N LYS A 197 11.27 -13.10 -4.06
CA LYS A 197 10.21 -14.02 -4.46
C LYS A 197 9.63 -14.79 -3.28
N GLU A 198 10.50 -15.28 -2.41
CA GLU A 198 10.11 -16.01 -1.19
C GLU A 198 9.41 -15.15 -0.13
N GLN A 199 9.42 -13.83 -0.30
CA GLN A 199 8.89 -12.86 0.65
C GLN A 199 7.53 -12.28 0.22
N VAL A 200 6.97 -12.79 -0.88
CA VAL A 200 5.60 -12.50 -1.33
C VAL A 200 4.61 -13.32 -0.52
N CYS A 201 3.59 -12.66 0.00
CA CYS A 201 2.55 -13.29 0.81
C CYS A 201 1.28 -13.55 0.01
N TRP A 202 0.90 -12.60 -0.84
CA TRP A 202 -0.39 -12.62 -1.52
C TRP A 202 -0.36 -11.92 -2.87
N GLY A 203 -1.04 -12.53 -3.86
CA GLY A 203 -1.30 -11.94 -5.16
C GLY A 203 -0.11 -11.95 -6.12
N ASN A 204 -0.39 -11.72 -7.39
CA ASN A 204 0.62 -11.64 -8.44
C ASN A 204 1.00 -10.20 -8.71
N PHE A 205 2.29 -9.93 -8.84
CA PHE A 205 2.75 -8.57 -8.90
C PHE A 205 3.89 -8.35 -9.89
N ARG A 206 3.84 -7.21 -10.60
CA ARG A 206 4.94 -6.73 -11.44
C ARG A 206 5.69 -5.59 -10.79
N ILE A 207 6.98 -5.77 -10.58
CA ILE A 207 7.87 -4.74 -10.06
C ILE A 207 8.64 -4.12 -11.21
N PRO A 208 8.56 -2.79 -11.44
CA PRO A 208 9.38 -2.13 -12.44
C PRO A 208 10.85 -2.15 -12.03
N GLN A 209 11.74 -2.39 -12.99
CA GLN A 209 13.17 -2.46 -12.80
C GLN A 209 13.88 -1.28 -13.44
N ARG A 210 15.18 -1.11 -13.08
CA ARG A 210 16.02 -0.01 -13.55
C ARG A 210 16.19 0.03 -15.07
N ASN A 211 16.12 -1.12 -15.74
CA ASN A 211 16.28 -1.29 -17.19
C ASN A 211 14.95 -1.18 -17.98
N GLY A 212 13.86 -0.77 -17.33
CA GLY A 212 12.53 -0.67 -17.94
C GLY A 212 11.81 -2.02 -18.11
N LYS A 213 12.40 -3.12 -17.65
CA LYS A 213 11.73 -4.43 -17.60
C LYS A 213 10.89 -4.55 -16.33
N TYR A 214 10.02 -5.54 -16.29
CA TYR A 214 9.23 -5.90 -15.12
C TYR A 214 9.67 -7.26 -14.60
N LEU A 215 9.66 -7.37 -13.29
CA LEU A 215 9.85 -8.60 -12.58
C LEU A 215 8.49 -9.10 -12.15
N GLN A 216 8.14 -10.34 -12.52
CA GLN A 216 6.91 -10.98 -12.06
C GLN A 216 7.21 -11.67 -10.73
N LEU A 217 6.44 -11.35 -9.69
CA LEU A 217 6.48 -12.01 -8.40
C LEU A 217 5.13 -12.70 -8.14
N GLU A 218 5.22 -13.94 -7.67
CA GLU A 218 4.09 -14.76 -7.29
C GLU A 218 4.40 -15.41 -5.93
N PRO A 219 3.40 -15.67 -5.09
CA PRO A 219 3.61 -16.44 -3.88
C PRO A 219 4.23 -17.80 -4.19
N ALA A 220 5.08 -18.29 -3.30
CA ALA A 220 5.76 -19.57 -3.44
C ALA A 220 4.78 -20.76 -3.31
#